data_88958ae751813519f1b3f9043defcddf
#
_entry.id   88958ae751813519f1b3f9043defcddf
#
_cell.length_a   1.000
_cell.length_b   1.000
_cell.length_c   1.000
_cell.angle_alpha   90.00
_cell.angle_beta   90.00
_cell.angle_gamma   90.00
#
_symmetry.space_group_name_H-M   'P 1'
#
loop_
_entity.id
_entity.type
_entity.pdbx_description
1 polymer ?
#
loop_
_entity_poly.entity_id
_entity_poly.type
_entity_poly.pdbx_seq_one_letter_code
_entity_poly.pdbx_strand_id
1 'polypeptide(L)'
;GTYTLSSFASVFHALYWAGGVNKIGSLRSIKVIRDGKTVADLDIYDFIMEGRLKDDIRLQDGDVILVNPYQTLVQILGKVKRPMYYEMKPTETIGTLLRYAGGFTGDAYKKAIRLVRKSGREHQIFNVDEMDYSVFRLEDGDMLTVDSVLNRFENRVEIRGAVYREGLYQLSGEVNTVKQLIKKAEGVRGDAFLNRAVINREHEDLTREVISIDLKGLLKGVVADIPLQKNDILYIPSIQDLKEEPTVTIHGEVADP
;
A
#
# COMPACT_ATOMS: atom_id res chain seq x y z
N GLY A 1 15.13 -34.22 -22.36
CA GLY A 1 14.67 -35.62 -22.38
C GLY A 1 13.82 -35.91 -23.60
N THR A 2 13.61 -37.17 -23.89
CA THR A 2 12.69 -37.63 -24.93
C THR A 2 11.43 -38.18 -24.28
N TYR A 3 10.26 -37.79 -24.77
CA TYR A 3 8.98 -38.17 -24.19
C TYR A 3 8.09 -38.81 -25.25
N THR A 4 7.41 -39.90 -24.89
CA THR A 4 6.36 -40.48 -25.71
C THR A 4 5.02 -39.91 -25.25
N LEU A 5 4.35 -39.17 -26.09
CA LEU A 5 3.11 -38.49 -25.80
C LEU A 5 1.95 -39.03 -26.66
N SER A 6 0.72 -38.72 -26.26
CA SER A 6 -0.46 -39.00 -27.06
C SER A 6 -0.40 -38.19 -28.37
N SER A 7 -0.97 -38.75 -29.46
CA SER A 7 -1.10 -38.07 -30.76
C SER A 7 -1.90 -36.74 -30.71
N PHE A 8 -2.58 -36.47 -29.62
CA PHE A 8 -3.32 -35.23 -29.39
C PHE A 8 -2.59 -34.25 -28.46
N ALA A 9 -1.37 -34.57 -28.05
CA ALA A 9 -0.61 -33.71 -27.13
C ALA A 9 -0.20 -32.41 -27.82
N SER A 10 -0.32 -31.32 -27.07
CA SER A 10 0.17 -29.98 -27.44
C SER A 10 1.50 -29.69 -26.74
N VAL A 11 2.09 -28.54 -27.06
CA VAL A 11 3.31 -28.05 -26.39
C VAL A 11 3.10 -27.94 -24.88
N PHE A 12 1.96 -27.42 -24.44
CA PHE A 12 1.63 -27.30 -23.03
C PHE A 12 1.57 -28.66 -22.32
N HIS A 13 0.97 -29.67 -22.95
CA HIS A 13 0.99 -31.04 -22.42
C HIS A 13 2.38 -31.61 -22.27
N ALA A 14 3.24 -31.39 -23.27
CA ALA A 14 4.62 -31.86 -23.23
C ALA A 14 5.42 -31.20 -22.09
N LEU A 15 5.25 -29.88 -21.90
CA LEU A 15 5.87 -29.15 -20.79
C LEU A 15 5.39 -29.68 -19.43
N TYR A 16 4.09 -29.97 -19.31
CA TYR A 16 3.54 -30.55 -18.08
C TYR A 16 4.17 -31.92 -17.79
N TRP A 17 4.29 -32.80 -18.80
CA TRP A 17 4.94 -34.10 -18.64
C TRP A 17 6.43 -34.00 -18.32
N ALA A 18 7.10 -32.95 -18.81
CA ALA A 18 8.49 -32.68 -18.51
C ALA A 18 8.73 -32.11 -17.10
N GLY A 19 7.68 -31.86 -16.34
CA GLY A 19 7.76 -31.23 -15.02
C GLY A 19 7.83 -29.70 -15.05
N GLY A 20 7.45 -29.09 -16.16
CA GLY A 20 7.45 -27.64 -16.37
C GLY A 20 8.79 -27.08 -16.87
N VAL A 21 8.91 -25.77 -16.82
CA VAL A 21 10.13 -25.02 -17.13
C VAL A 21 10.95 -24.84 -15.86
N ASN A 22 12.25 -25.04 -15.92
CA ASN A 22 13.13 -24.84 -14.77
C ASN A 22 13.32 -23.33 -14.43
N LYS A 23 14.01 -23.04 -13.32
CA LYS A 23 14.17 -21.68 -12.80
C LYS A 23 14.88 -20.68 -13.73
N ILE A 24 15.66 -21.16 -14.68
CA ILE A 24 16.39 -20.33 -15.65
C ILE A 24 15.75 -20.34 -17.03
N GLY A 25 14.74 -21.18 -17.25
CA GLY A 25 14.07 -21.28 -18.53
C GLY A 25 13.05 -20.16 -18.73
N SER A 26 12.97 -19.67 -19.97
CA SER A 26 12.01 -18.65 -20.36
C SER A 26 10.59 -19.22 -20.42
N LEU A 27 9.63 -18.48 -19.87
CA LEU A 27 8.20 -18.71 -20.04
C LEU A 27 7.62 -17.89 -21.22
N ARG A 28 8.44 -17.02 -21.82
CA ARG A 28 8.03 -16.05 -22.82
C ARG A 28 8.40 -16.42 -24.25
N SER A 29 9.25 -17.44 -24.43
CA SER A 29 9.68 -17.94 -25.75
C SER A 29 10.01 -19.42 -25.66
N ILE A 30 9.01 -20.25 -25.97
CA ILE A 30 9.12 -21.70 -26.03
C ILE A 30 8.89 -22.12 -27.48
N LYS A 31 9.98 -22.48 -28.15
CA LYS A 31 9.95 -22.76 -29.60
C LYS A 31 9.71 -24.23 -29.89
N VAL A 32 8.89 -24.47 -30.88
CA VAL A 32 8.75 -25.79 -31.48
C VAL A 32 9.49 -25.82 -32.81
N ILE A 33 10.41 -26.75 -32.94
CA ILE A 33 11.23 -26.94 -34.14
C ILE A 33 10.78 -28.25 -34.77
N ARG A 34 10.39 -28.15 -36.05
CA ARG A 34 9.99 -29.26 -36.91
C ARG A 34 10.79 -29.18 -38.20
N ASP A 35 11.45 -30.27 -38.58
CA ASP A 35 12.31 -30.32 -39.78
C ASP A 35 13.32 -29.16 -39.84
N GLY A 36 13.92 -28.81 -38.70
CA GLY A 36 14.90 -27.73 -38.58
C GLY A 36 14.33 -26.31 -38.66
N LYS A 37 13.00 -26.13 -38.70
CA LYS A 37 12.34 -24.82 -38.76
C LYS A 37 11.49 -24.58 -37.52
N THR A 38 11.48 -23.35 -37.02
CA THR A 38 10.57 -22.94 -35.95
C THR A 38 9.15 -22.85 -36.51
N VAL A 39 8.24 -23.68 -36.00
CA VAL A 39 6.83 -23.73 -36.41
C VAL A 39 5.89 -23.07 -35.43
N ALA A 40 6.33 -22.89 -34.16
CA ALA A 40 5.62 -22.13 -33.14
C ALA A 40 6.57 -21.49 -32.14
N ASP A 41 6.16 -20.38 -31.53
CA ASP A 41 6.86 -19.72 -30.42
C ASP A 41 5.82 -19.34 -29.36
N LEU A 42 5.72 -20.16 -28.32
CA LEU A 42 4.70 -20.08 -27.30
C LEU A 42 5.14 -19.13 -26.18
N ASP A 43 4.24 -18.20 -25.83
CA ASP A 43 4.36 -17.34 -24.65
C ASP A 43 3.32 -17.81 -23.58
N ILE A 44 3.82 -18.39 -22.48
CA ILE A 44 2.96 -18.90 -21.42
C ILE A 44 2.28 -17.74 -20.65
N TYR A 45 2.82 -16.52 -20.69
CA TYR A 45 2.18 -15.37 -20.06
C TYR A 45 0.82 -15.05 -20.70
N ASP A 46 0.67 -15.27 -22.00
CA ASP A 46 -0.64 -15.11 -22.67
C ASP A 46 -1.70 -16.04 -22.07
N PHE A 47 -1.29 -17.25 -21.68
CA PHE A 47 -2.18 -18.17 -20.97
C PHE A 47 -2.42 -17.76 -19.52
N ILE A 48 -1.37 -17.47 -18.75
CA ILE A 48 -1.46 -17.13 -17.32
C ILE A 48 -2.27 -15.84 -17.11
N MET A 49 -2.09 -14.85 -17.99
CA MET A 49 -2.67 -13.51 -17.82
C MET A 49 -4.04 -13.37 -18.51
N GLU A 50 -4.25 -14.05 -19.62
CA GLU A 50 -5.40 -13.83 -20.49
C GLU A 50 -6.18 -15.11 -20.78
N GLY A 51 -5.74 -16.28 -20.32
CA GLY A 51 -6.36 -17.57 -20.57
C GLY A 51 -6.26 -18.03 -22.02
N ARG A 52 -5.38 -17.41 -22.82
CA ARG A 52 -5.23 -17.73 -24.25
C ARG A 52 -4.00 -18.59 -24.48
N LEU A 53 -4.18 -19.77 -25.06
CA LEU A 53 -3.11 -20.65 -25.57
C LEU A 53 -2.85 -20.32 -27.05
N LYS A 54 -2.34 -19.12 -27.33
CA LYS A 54 -1.90 -18.77 -28.66
C LYS A 54 -0.65 -19.59 -28.99
N ASP A 55 -0.57 -20.12 -30.21
CA ASP A 55 0.56 -20.90 -30.70
C ASP A 55 0.83 -22.25 -29.98
N ASP A 56 -0.12 -22.71 -29.15
CA ASP A 56 -0.09 -24.07 -28.57
C ASP A 56 -0.53 -25.11 -29.61
N ILE A 57 0.41 -25.48 -30.48
CA ILE A 57 0.16 -26.40 -31.59
C ILE A 57 0.19 -27.86 -31.12
N ARG A 58 -0.47 -28.73 -31.92
CA ARG A 58 -0.31 -30.19 -31.76
C ARG A 58 1.07 -30.61 -32.19
N LEU A 59 1.69 -31.44 -31.35
CA LEU A 59 3.01 -31.99 -31.61
C LEU A 59 2.94 -33.14 -32.63
N GLN A 60 4.00 -33.30 -33.40
CA GLN A 60 4.22 -34.38 -34.32
C GLN A 60 5.46 -35.16 -33.92
N ASP A 61 5.58 -36.35 -34.46
CA ASP A 61 6.78 -37.16 -34.25
C ASP A 61 8.04 -36.43 -34.76
N GLY A 62 9.12 -36.44 -33.98
CA GLY A 62 10.35 -35.74 -34.28
C GLY A 62 10.35 -34.24 -33.92
N ASP A 63 9.25 -33.65 -33.40
CA ASP A 63 9.25 -32.27 -32.92
C ASP A 63 10.22 -32.09 -31.75
N VAL A 64 10.98 -30.98 -31.77
CA VAL A 64 11.85 -30.55 -30.67
C VAL A 64 11.31 -29.33 -30.01
N ILE A 65 11.05 -29.39 -28.70
CA ILE A 65 10.68 -28.24 -27.92
C ILE A 65 11.92 -27.62 -27.30
N LEU A 66 12.21 -26.37 -27.66
CA LEU A 66 13.38 -25.63 -27.17
C LEU A 66 12.94 -24.55 -26.21
N VAL A 67 13.38 -24.67 -24.95
CA VAL A 67 13.21 -23.65 -23.90
C VAL A 67 14.55 -22.98 -23.68
N ASN A 68 14.68 -21.73 -24.08
CA ASN A 68 15.86 -20.93 -23.85
C ASN A 68 15.90 -20.35 -22.42
N PRO A 69 17.06 -19.89 -21.94
CA PRO A 69 17.11 -19.08 -20.70
C PRO A 69 16.31 -17.78 -20.87
N TYR A 70 15.74 -17.28 -19.75
CA TYR A 70 15.13 -15.96 -19.75
C TYR A 70 16.17 -14.87 -20.07
N GLN A 71 15.71 -13.75 -20.62
CA GLN A 71 16.59 -12.61 -20.96
C GLN A 71 16.51 -11.48 -19.95
N THR A 72 15.32 -11.15 -19.49
CA THR A 72 15.08 -10.02 -18.60
C THR A 72 14.17 -10.48 -17.46
N LEU A 73 14.72 -10.58 -16.27
CA LEU A 73 13.99 -10.92 -15.06
C LEU A 73 13.99 -9.72 -14.12
N VAL A 74 12.81 -9.22 -13.78
CA VAL A 74 12.62 -8.08 -12.88
C VAL A 74 11.88 -8.50 -11.63
N GLN A 75 12.12 -7.81 -10.52
CA GLN A 75 11.42 -8.04 -9.27
C GLN A 75 10.52 -6.85 -8.94
N ILE A 76 9.27 -7.11 -8.54
CA ILE A 76 8.40 -6.09 -7.98
C ILE A 76 7.99 -6.48 -6.56
N LEU A 77 8.13 -5.54 -5.63
CA LEU A 77 7.92 -5.70 -4.20
C LEU A 77 6.95 -4.63 -3.66
N GLY A 78 6.52 -4.82 -2.42
CA GLY A 78 5.69 -3.85 -1.70
C GLY A 78 4.21 -3.95 -2.02
N LYS A 79 3.56 -2.81 -2.25
CA LYS A 79 2.11 -2.69 -2.29
C LYS A 79 1.47 -2.99 -3.65
N VAL A 80 1.78 -4.17 -4.18
CA VAL A 80 1.12 -4.78 -5.35
C VAL A 80 0.45 -6.09 -4.95
N LYS A 81 -0.53 -6.54 -5.73
CA LYS A 81 -1.30 -7.74 -5.39
C LYS A 81 -0.51 -9.04 -5.49
N ARG A 82 0.47 -9.10 -6.40
CA ARG A 82 1.34 -10.28 -6.60
C ARG A 82 2.80 -9.84 -6.66
N PRO A 83 3.45 -9.59 -5.51
CA PRO A 83 4.87 -9.26 -5.45
C PRO A 83 5.71 -10.51 -5.73
N MET A 84 6.43 -10.51 -6.85
CA MET A 84 7.29 -11.62 -7.26
C MET A 84 8.24 -11.21 -8.39
N TYR A 85 8.98 -12.16 -8.92
CA TYR A 85 9.76 -11.99 -10.14
C TYR A 85 8.90 -12.18 -11.38
N TYR A 86 9.14 -11.37 -12.39
CA TYR A 86 8.49 -11.44 -13.70
C TYR A 86 9.49 -11.39 -14.82
N GLU A 87 9.30 -12.24 -15.80
CA GLU A 87 10.05 -12.19 -17.05
C GLU A 87 9.43 -11.16 -17.98
N MET A 88 10.23 -10.19 -18.42
CA MET A 88 9.77 -9.08 -19.25
C MET A 88 10.36 -9.17 -20.66
N LYS A 89 9.58 -8.72 -21.65
CA LYS A 89 10.07 -8.50 -23.02
C LYS A 89 10.70 -7.11 -23.14
N PRO A 90 11.65 -6.88 -24.06
CA PRO A 90 12.32 -5.59 -24.21
C PRO A 90 11.40 -4.40 -24.52
N THR A 91 10.21 -4.68 -25.03
CA THR A 91 9.19 -3.65 -25.36
C THR A 91 8.25 -3.35 -24.22
N GLU A 92 8.28 -4.14 -23.15
CA GLU A 92 7.36 -4.02 -22.02
C GLU A 92 7.86 -2.99 -21.00
N THR A 93 6.92 -2.42 -20.28
CA THR A 93 7.12 -1.25 -19.41
C THR A 93 6.67 -1.56 -17.98
N ILE A 94 6.88 -0.60 -17.07
CA ILE A 94 6.34 -0.67 -15.70
C ILE A 94 4.83 -0.89 -15.71
N GLY A 95 4.10 -0.25 -16.63
CA GLY A 95 2.65 -0.44 -16.77
C GLY A 95 2.27 -1.89 -17.10
N THR A 96 3.05 -2.55 -17.95
CA THR A 96 2.88 -3.98 -18.25
C THR A 96 3.18 -4.84 -17.02
N LEU A 97 4.28 -4.56 -16.32
CA LEU A 97 4.64 -5.26 -15.08
C LEU A 97 3.56 -5.13 -14.00
N LEU A 98 3.02 -3.94 -13.80
CA LEU A 98 1.91 -3.71 -12.87
C LEU A 98 0.69 -4.53 -13.23
N ARG A 99 0.34 -4.64 -14.51
CA ARG A 99 -0.75 -5.52 -14.98
C ARG A 99 -0.47 -6.98 -14.63
N TYR A 100 0.75 -7.46 -14.82
CA TYR A 100 1.15 -8.82 -14.45
C TYR A 100 1.10 -9.04 -12.94
N ALA A 101 1.49 -8.03 -12.16
CA ALA A 101 1.40 -8.05 -10.70
C ALA A 101 -0.05 -7.91 -10.17
N GLY A 102 -1.05 -7.82 -11.05
CA GLY A 102 -2.47 -7.68 -10.68
C GLY A 102 -2.85 -6.27 -10.21
N GLY A 103 -1.98 -5.28 -10.42
CA GLY A 103 -2.17 -3.90 -9.98
C GLY A 103 -1.79 -3.64 -8.53
N PHE A 104 -2.07 -2.44 -8.08
CA PHE A 104 -1.79 -1.96 -6.73
C PHE A 104 -2.74 -2.53 -5.67
N THR A 105 -2.28 -2.62 -4.42
CA THR A 105 -3.15 -2.81 -3.26
C THR A 105 -3.89 -1.51 -2.92
N GLY A 106 -4.91 -1.58 -2.06
CA GLY A 106 -5.72 -0.42 -1.69
C GLY A 106 -4.94 0.67 -0.94
N ASP A 107 -3.88 0.28 -0.25
CA ASP A 107 -3.01 1.15 0.54
C ASP A 107 -1.70 1.54 -0.17
N ALA A 108 -1.60 1.28 -1.48
CA ALA A 108 -0.42 1.62 -2.27
C ALA A 108 -0.30 3.11 -2.56
N TYR A 109 0.92 3.65 -2.45
CA TYR A 109 1.27 4.96 -2.98
C TYR A 109 1.50 4.87 -4.48
N LYS A 110 0.51 5.31 -5.27
CA LYS A 110 0.46 5.08 -6.73
C LYS A 110 1.21 6.13 -7.55
N LYS A 111 1.55 7.27 -6.94
CA LYS A 111 2.13 8.41 -7.68
C LYS A 111 3.57 8.19 -8.13
N ALA A 112 4.33 7.35 -7.43
CA ALA A 112 5.70 7.04 -7.80
C ALA A 112 6.09 5.62 -7.38
N ILE A 113 6.95 4.99 -8.19
CA ILE A 113 7.58 3.70 -7.90
C ILE A 113 9.08 3.92 -7.82
N ARG A 114 9.71 3.41 -6.77
CA ARG A 114 11.16 3.38 -6.66
C ARG A 114 11.70 2.17 -7.39
N LEU A 115 12.61 2.41 -8.32
CA LEU A 115 13.31 1.38 -9.07
C LEU A 115 14.81 1.45 -8.74
N VAL A 116 15.40 0.31 -8.48
CA VAL A 116 16.85 0.14 -8.31
C VAL A 116 17.37 -0.70 -9.46
N ARG A 117 18.30 -0.14 -10.22
CA ARG A 117 18.97 -0.77 -11.37
C ARG A 117 20.44 -0.93 -11.09
N LYS A 118 21.05 -2.03 -11.54
CA LYS A 118 22.49 -2.25 -11.44
C LYS A 118 23.19 -1.65 -12.65
N SER A 119 24.12 -0.75 -12.44
CA SER A 119 24.86 -0.05 -13.52
C SER A 119 26.26 -0.62 -13.76
N GLY A 120 26.45 -1.93 -13.59
CA GLY A 120 27.74 -2.60 -13.75
C GLY A 120 28.65 -2.51 -12.52
N ARG A 121 28.84 -1.36 -11.90
CA ARG A 121 29.64 -1.18 -10.67
C ARG A 121 28.82 -0.77 -9.45
N GLU A 122 27.74 -0.05 -9.66
CA GLU A 122 26.98 0.61 -8.62
C GLU A 122 25.48 0.39 -8.86
N HIS A 123 24.67 0.86 -7.93
CA HIS A 123 23.23 0.89 -8.05
C HIS A 123 22.77 2.30 -8.45
N GLN A 124 21.85 2.37 -9.40
CA GLN A 124 21.13 3.59 -9.76
C GLN A 124 19.71 3.52 -9.19
N ILE A 125 19.24 4.63 -8.65
CA ILE A 125 17.87 4.77 -8.14
C ILE A 125 17.08 5.66 -9.08
N PHE A 126 15.90 5.19 -9.48
CA PHE A 126 14.92 5.97 -10.23
C PHE A 126 13.66 6.08 -9.38
N ASN A 127 13.13 7.30 -9.25
CA ASN A 127 11.78 7.53 -8.79
C ASN A 127 10.93 7.79 -10.02
N VAL A 128 10.21 6.78 -10.47
CA VAL A 128 9.42 6.84 -11.69
C VAL A 128 8.02 7.29 -11.35
N ASP A 129 7.57 8.39 -11.92
CA ASP A 129 6.24 8.94 -11.69
C ASP A 129 5.15 8.18 -12.44
N GLU A 130 3.92 8.24 -11.97
CA GLU A 130 2.76 7.54 -12.54
C GLU A 130 2.59 7.80 -14.04
N MET A 131 2.88 9.02 -14.50
CA MET A 131 2.77 9.41 -15.91
C MET A 131 3.74 8.64 -16.81
N ASP A 132 4.86 8.18 -16.27
CA ASP A 132 5.92 7.51 -17.02
C ASP A 132 5.80 5.98 -16.99
N TYR A 133 4.87 5.40 -16.23
CA TYR A 133 4.72 3.94 -16.14
C TYR A 133 4.46 3.27 -17.49
N SER A 134 3.80 3.95 -18.40
CA SER A 134 3.48 3.41 -19.72
C SER A 134 4.65 3.44 -20.71
N VAL A 135 5.71 4.19 -20.41
CA VAL A 135 6.84 4.40 -21.32
C VAL A 135 8.18 3.93 -20.75
N PHE A 136 8.30 3.83 -19.43
CA PHE A 136 9.55 3.44 -18.79
C PHE A 136 9.81 1.95 -18.98
N ARG A 137 10.89 1.62 -19.70
CA ARG A 137 11.31 0.25 -20.01
C ARG A 137 12.15 -0.34 -18.90
N LEU A 138 11.99 -1.63 -18.69
CA LEU A 138 12.67 -2.40 -17.67
C LEU A 138 13.89 -3.13 -18.25
N GLU A 139 14.91 -3.31 -17.41
CA GLU A 139 16.13 -4.04 -17.73
C GLU A 139 16.31 -5.23 -16.78
N ASP A 140 17.18 -6.16 -17.19
CA ASP A 140 17.45 -7.35 -16.38
C ASP A 140 18.02 -6.99 -15.01
N GLY A 141 17.45 -7.60 -13.98
CA GLY A 141 17.82 -7.36 -12.58
C GLY A 141 17.24 -6.10 -11.95
N ASP A 142 16.34 -5.38 -12.63
CA ASP A 142 15.61 -4.25 -12.04
C ASP A 142 14.78 -4.72 -10.84
N MET A 143 14.85 -3.94 -9.76
CA MET A 143 14.06 -4.16 -8.55
C MET A 143 13.14 -2.95 -8.31
N LEU A 144 11.84 -3.18 -8.37
CA LEU A 144 10.82 -2.16 -8.15
C LEU A 144 10.21 -2.31 -6.77
N THR A 145 10.00 -1.18 -6.08
CA THR A 145 9.31 -1.15 -4.78
C THR A 145 8.17 -0.15 -4.83
N VAL A 146 6.98 -0.64 -4.54
CA VAL A 146 5.77 0.19 -4.38
C VAL A 146 5.57 0.45 -2.89
N ASP A 147 5.67 1.71 -2.49
CA ASP A 147 5.50 2.10 -1.10
C ASP A 147 4.01 2.18 -0.72
N SER A 148 3.71 2.24 0.57
CA SER A 148 2.36 2.49 1.08
C SER A 148 2.09 3.98 1.19
N VAL A 149 0.80 4.36 1.18
CA VAL A 149 0.38 5.70 1.61
C VAL A 149 0.84 5.95 3.05
N LEU A 150 1.12 7.21 3.36
CA LEU A 150 1.53 7.59 4.71
C LEU A 150 0.39 7.30 5.70
N ASN A 151 0.74 6.81 6.89
CA ASN A 151 -0.23 6.64 7.98
C ASN A 151 -0.56 8.00 8.62
N ARG A 152 -1.16 8.88 7.82
CA ARG A 152 -1.61 10.22 8.20
C ARG A 152 -3.00 10.46 7.64
N PHE A 153 -3.78 11.24 8.37
CA PHE A 153 -5.08 11.69 7.89
C PHE A 153 -4.95 13.08 7.26
N GLU A 154 -5.61 13.31 6.15
CA GLU A 154 -5.57 14.62 5.45
C GLU A 154 -6.45 15.66 6.13
N ASN A 155 -7.50 15.23 6.84
CA ASN A 155 -8.58 16.08 7.28
C ASN A 155 -9.16 15.65 8.62
N ARG A 156 -8.35 15.16 9.56
CA ARG A 156 -8.85 14.77 10.88
C ARG A 156 -8.81 15.93 11.88
N VAL A 157 -9.79 15.93 12.78
CA VAL A 157 -9.75 16.52 14.12
C VAL A 157 -10.16 15.46 15.12
N GLU A 158 -9.78 15.63 16.36
CA GLU A 158 -10.09 14.66 17.41
C GLU A 158 -10.72 15.37 18.61
N ILE A 159 -11.70 14.72 19.25
CA ILE A 159 -12.27 15.17 20.51
C ILE A 159 -12.16 14.07 21.55
N ARG A 160 -11.73 14.44 22.76
CA ARG A 160 -11.51 13.52 23.89
C ARG A 160 -12.09 14.09 25.18
N GLY A 161 -12.37 13.20 26.12
CA GLY A 161 -12.76 13.53 27.50
C GLY A 161 -14.28 13.58 27.70
N ALA A 162 -14.80 14.57 28.43
CA ALA A 162 -16.16 14.58 28.88
C ALA A 162 -17.20 14.97 27.80
N VAL A 163 -17.27 14.20 26.72
CA VAL A 163 -18.25 14.29 25.63
C VAL A 163 -18.98 12.96 25.45
N TYR A 164 -20.14 12.96 24.79
CA TYR A 164 -20.88 11.71 24.58
C TYR A 164 -20.22 10.80 23.57
N ARG A 165 -19.58 11.36 22.53
CA ARG A 165 -18.90 10.57 21.48
C ARG A 165 -17.50 11.09 21.24
N GLU A 166 -16.56 10.48 21.94
CA GLU A 166 -15.13 10.72 21.71
C GLU A 166 -14.68 10.10 20.39
N GLY A 167 -13.60 10.62 19.81
CA GLY A 167 -12.92 10.02 18.68
C GLY A 167 -12.53 10.97 17.58
N LEU A 168 -12.30 10.40 16.41
CA LEU A 168 -11.87 11.12 15.21
C LEU A 168 -13.06 11.61 14.41
N TYR A 169 -12.96 12.86 13.95
CA TYR A 169 -13.96 13.50 13.12
C TYR A 169 -13.30 14.09 11.87
N GLN A 170 -14.08 14.19 10.81
CA GLN A 170 -13.66 14.85 9.59
C GLN A 170 -13.68 16.37 9.77
N LEU A 171 -12.55 17.02 9.54
CA LEU A 171 -12.51 18.47 9.35
C LEU A 171 -13.15 18.80 7.98
N SER A 172 -14.27 19.48 7.98
CA SER A 172 -15.08 19.79 6.79
C SER A 172 -15.83 21.10 6.97
N GLY A 173 -16.58 21.53 5.95
CA GLY A 173 -17.44 22.70 6.07
C GLY A 173 -18.50 22.62 7.18
N GLU A 174 -18.90 21.40 7.57
CA GLU A 174 -19.86 21.16 8.68
C GLU A 174 -19.18 21.09 10.06
N VAL A 175 -17.89 20.76 10.10
CA VAL A 175 -17.08 20.63 11.32
C VAL A 175 -15.77 21.37 11.10
N ASN A 176 -15.79 22.68 11.30
CA ASN A 176 -14.61 23.54 11.17
C ASN A 176 -14.38 24.44 12.39
N THR A 177 -15.25 24.33 13.43
CA THR A 177 -15.10 25.06 14.67
C THR A 177 -15.31 24.15 15.88
N VAL A 178 -14.86 24.61 17.05
CA VAL A 178 -15.00 23.87 18.32
C VAL A 178 -16.47 23.57 18.63
N LYS A 179 -17.34 24.55 18.44
CA LYS A 179 -18.77 24.39 18.71
C LYS A 179 -19.45 23.36 17.82
N GLN A 180 -19.08 23.34 16.54
CA GLN A 180 -19.57 22.36 15.57
C GLN A 180 -19.05 20.95 15.87
N LEU A 181 -17.78 20.84 16.27
CA LEU A 181 -17.20 19.55 16.68
C LEU A 181 -17.91 18.98 17.90
N ILE A 182 -18.12 19.80 18.93
CA ILE A 182 -18.87 19.40 20.13
C ILE A 182 -20.30 18.98 19.77
N LYS A 183 -20.98 19.74 18.90
CA LYS A 183 -22.33 19.38 18.43
C LYS A 183 -22.32 18.04 17.68
N LYS A 184 -21.30 17.77 16.86
CA LYS A 184 -21.17 16.51 16.14
C LYS A 184 -20.86 15.35 17.09
N ALA A 185 -20.19 15.61 18.22
CA ALA A 185 -19.92 14.66 19.30
C ALA A 185 -21.16 14.48 20.25
N GLU A 186 -22.33 14.93 19.83
CA GLU A 186 -23.59 14.87 20.59
C GLU A 186 -23.58 15.69 21.89
N GLY A 187 -22.64 16.63 22.05
CA GLY A 187 -22.53 17.51 23.18
C GLY A 187 -21.55 17.05 24.26
N VAL A 188 -21.53 17.84 25.34
CA VAL A 188 -20.70 17.56 26.52
C VAL A 188 -21.50 16.76 27.56
N ARG A 189 -20.82 15.89 28.28
CA ARG A 189 -21.43 15.13 29.37
C ARG A 189 -21.71 16.03 30.58
N GLY A 190 -22.58 15.58 31.48
CA GLY A 190 -22.93 16.31 32.68
C GLY A 190 -21.77 16.51 33.69
N ASP A 191 -20.74 15.69 33.61
CA ASP A 191 -19.52 15.77 34.41
C ASP A 191 -18.41 16.62 33.75
N ALA A 192 -18.68 17.27 32.61
CA ALA A 192 -17.72 18.09 31.92
C ALA A 192 -17.30 19.32 32.71
N PHE A 193 -16.00 19.61 32.80
CA PHE A 193 -15.49 20.84 33.41
C PHE A 193 -15.55 21.97 32.38
N LEU A 194 -16.62 22.78 32.49
CA LEU A 194 -16.93 23.81 31.50
C LEU A 194 -16.05 25.07 31.58
N ASN A 195 -15.30 25.27 32.68
CA ASN A 195 -14.47 26.48 32.80
C ASN A 195 -13.20 26.44 31.94
N ARG A 196 -12.78 25.25 31.54
CA ARG A 196 -11.57 25.09 30.72
C ARG A 196 -11.63 23.83 29.85
N ALA A 197 -11.50 24.02 28.58
CA ALA A 197 -11.10 22.97 27.60
C ALA A 197 -9.80 23.38 26.94
N VAL A 198 -9.15 22.45 26.25
CA VAL A 198 -7.85 22.70 25.59
C VAL A 198 -7.85 22.14 24.19
N ILE A 199 -7.31 22.91 23.25
CA ILE A 199 -6.90 22.37 21.93
C ILE A 199 -5.40 22.17 21.99
N ASN A 200 -4.95 20.95 21.69
CA ASN A 200 -3.57 20.66 21.38
C ASN A 200 -3.42 20.72 19.86
N ARG A 201 -2.70 21.72 19.37
CA ARG A 201 -2.43 21.98 17.95
C ARG A 201 -1.00 21.68 17.65
N GLU A 202 -0.74 20.96 16.57
CA GLU A 202 0.58 20.74 16.03
C GLU A 202 0.72 21.50 14.70
N HIS A 203 1.66 22.43 14.63
CA HIS A 203 1.97 23.21 13.44
C HIS A 203 2.78 22.39 12.41
N GLU A 204 2.94 22.90 11.20
CA GLU A 204 3.68 22.23 10.13
C GLU A 204 5.16 22.01 10.45
N ASP A 205 5.75 22.89 11.29
CA ASP A 205 7.11 22.79 11.79
C ASP A 205 7.26 21.84 13.00
N LEU A 206 6.19 21.08 13.33
CA LEU A 206 6.08 20.16 14.47
C LEU A 206 6.13 20.84 15.84
N THR A 207 6.05 22.16 15.91
CA THR A 207 5.85 22.86 17.19
C THR A 207 4.44 22.62 17.70
N ARG A 208 4.27 22.63 19.02
CA ARG A 208 2.98 22.39 19.67
C ARG A 208 2.50 23.63 20.38
N GLU A 209 1.24 23.95 20.18
CA GLU A 209 0.51 25.01 20.82
C GLU A 209 -0.63 24.44 21.67
N VAL A 210 -0.83 25.00 22.86
CA VAL A 210 -1.94 24.64 23.73
C VAL A 210 -2.86 25.85 23.87
N ILE A 211 -4.05 25.76 23.26
CA ILE A 211 -5.04 26.83 23.26
C ILE A 211 -6.08 26.53 24.36
N SER A 212 -6.11 27.35 25.39
CA SER A 212 -7.12 27.26 26.46
C SER A 212 -8.45 27.92 26.05
N ILE A 213 -9.55 27.26 26.33
CA ILE A 213 -10.89 27.67 25.94
C ILE A 213 -11.80 27.81 27.18
N ASP A 214 -12.43 28.94 27.34
CA ASP A 214 -13.61 29.06 28.21
C ASP A 214 -14.82 28.38 27.54
N LEU A 215 -14.98 27.09 27.80
CA LEU A 215 -16.01 26.28 27.16
C LEU A 215 -17.42 26.77 27.52
N LYS A 216 -17.62 27.25 28.77
CA LYS A 216 -18.90 27.78 29.22
C LYS A 216 -19.30 29.02 28.45
N GLY A 217 -18.38 29.97 28.30
CA GLY A 217 -18.59 31.19 27.53
C GLY A 217 -18.83 30.90 26.05
N LEU A 218 -18.05 29.95 25.46
CA LEU A 218 -18.18 29.53 24.08
C LEU A 218 -19.55 28.88 23.81
N LEU A 219 -20.02 27.95 24.64
CA LEU A 219 -21.31 27.29 24.45
C LEU A 219 -22.48 28.28 24.58
N LYS A 220 -22.38 29.27 25.47
CA LYS A 220 -23.36 30.35 25.62
C LYS A 220 -23.31 31.41 24.53
N GLY A 221 -22.28 31.40 23.67
CA GLY A 221 -22.08 32.40 22.62
C GLY A 221 -21.55 33.75 23.13
N VAL A 222 -21.00 33.80 24.34
CA VAL A 222 -20.35 34.99 24.92
C VAL A 222 -18.92 35.13 24.42
N VAL A 223 -18.24 34.00 24.18
CA VAL A 223 -16.89 33.93 23.60
C VAL A 223 -17.00 33.52 22.14
N ALA A 224 -16.17 34.12 21.30
CA ALA A 224 -16.09 33.77 19.87
C ALA A 224 -15.73 32.32 19.68
N ASP A 225 -16.32 31.66 18.68
CA ASP A 225 -15.99 30.29 18.32
C ASP A 225 -14.58 30.21 17.72
N ILE A 226 -13.89 29.09 17.97
CA ILE A 226 -12.50 28.92 17.57
C ILE A 226 -12.46 28.01 16.35
N PRO A 227 -11.80 28.45 15.24
CA PRO A 227 -11.63 27.62 14.08
C PRO A 227 -10.65 26.48 14.38
N LEU A 228 -11.03 25.27 13.94
CA LEU A 228 -10.22 24.08 14.04
C LEU A 228 -9.25 23.98 12.85
N GLN A 229 -8.10 23.41 13.11
CA GLN A 229 -7.10 23.06 12.11
C GLN A 229 -6.94 21.55 12.03
N LYS A 230 -6.33 21.10 10.95
CA LYS A 230 -5.98 19.69 10.76
C LYS A 230 -5.14 19.19 11.92
N ASN A 231 -5.48 18.00 12.41
CA ASN A 231 -4.86 17.30 13.54
C ASN A 231 -5.07 17.96 14.91
N ASP A 232 -5.91 18.99 15.04
CA ASP A 232 -6.29 19.51 16.36
C ASP A 232 -6.91 18.40 17.21
N ILE A 233 -6.52 18.38 18.49
CA ILE A 233 -7.11 17.52 19.51
C ILE A 233 -7.76 18.40 20.54
N LEU A 234 -9.09 18.40 20.56
CA LEU A 234 -9.88 19.08 21.59
C LEU A 234 -10.04 18.14 22.78
N TYR A 235 -9.55 18.55 23.94
CA TYR A 235 -9.72 17.84 25.20
C TYR A 235 -10.63 18.61 26.14
N ILE A 236 -11.70 17.96 26.60
CA ILE A 236 -12.66 18.50 27.58
C ILE A 236 -12.55 17.66 28.85
N PRO A 237 -11.90 18.16 29.92
CA PRO A 237 -11.72 17.38 31.13
C PRO A 237 -13.06 17.13 31.83
N SER A 238 -13.16 16.04 32.56
CA SER A 238 -14.25 15.86 33.52
C SER A 238 -13.93 16.55 34.85
N ILE A 239 -14.98 16.85 35.66
CA ILE A 239 -14.79 17.35 37.03
C ILE A 239 -14.04 16.31 37.87
N GLN A 240 -14.16 15.04 37.56
CA GLN A 240 -13.49 13.95 38.28
C GLN A 240 -12.01 13.90 37.96
N ASP A 241 -11.59 14.18 36.71
CA ASP A 241 -10.17 14.22 36.29
C ASP A 241 -9.39 15.34 37.03
N LEU A 242 -10.09 16.34 37.58
CA LEU A 242 -9.51 17.47 38.29
C LEU A 242 -9.48 17.26 39.82
N LYS A 243 -10.08 16.19 40.32
CA LYS A 243 -9.97 15.84 41.73
C LYS A 243 -8.63 15.13 41.93
N GLU A 244 -7.70 15.78 42.66
CA GLU A 244 -6.54 15.09 43.17
C GLU A 244 -7.01 13.95 44.08
N GLU A 245 -6.73 12.71 43.71
CA GLU A 245 -6.87 11.59 44.63
C GLU A 245 -5.82 11.78 45.73
N PRO A 246 -6.24 11.98 47.00
CA PRO A 246 -5.30 12.13 48.10
C PRO A 246 -4.56 10.80 48.27
N THR A 247 -3.34 10.71 47.76
CA THR A 247 -2.46 9.58 47.99
C THR A 247 -1.60 9.81 49.22
N VAL A 248 -1.60 8.85 50.11
CA VAL A 248 -0.67 8.84 51.28
C VAL A 248 0.34 7.74 51.03
N THR A 249 1.61 8.14 51.00
CA THR A 249 2.70 7.16 50.89
C THR A 249 3.20 6.88 52.29
N ILE A 250 3.13 5.62 52.72
CA ILE A 250 3.63 5.18 54.02
C ILE A 250 4.97 4.49 53.77
N HIS A 251 6.00 4.97 54.44
CA HIS A 251 7.34 4.35 54.46
C HIS A 251 7.65 3.83 55.86
N GLY A 252 8.17 2.61 55.97
CA GLY A 252 8.59 2.02 57.23
C GLY A 252 8.16 0.57 57.40
N GLU A 253 8.29 0.04 58.59
CA GLU A 253 7.82 -1.30 58.92
C GLU A 253 6.31 -1.29 59.15
N VAL A 254 5.54 -1.50 58.07
CA VAL A 254 4.11 -1.60 58.12
C VAL A 254 3.68 -3.03 57.81
N ALA A 255 2.60 -3.46 58.41
CA ALA A 255 2.14 -4.85 58.31
C ALA A 255 1.61 -5.23 56.91
N ASP A 256 1.14 -4.23 56.12
CA ASP A 256 0.64 -4.38 54.76
C ASP A 256 1.06 -3.11 53.98
N PRO A 257 2.09 -3.15 53.11
CA PRO A 257 2.59 -2.01 52.36
C PRO A 257 1.72 -1.62 51.16
#